data_344ae64b91d8e6bbcc8fa0b6266efc7d
#
_entry.id   344ae64b91d8e6bbcc8fa0b6266efc7d
#
_cell.length_a   1.000
_cell.length_b   1.000
_cell.length_c   1.000
_cell.angle_alpha   90.00
_cell.angle_beta   90.00
_cell.angle_gamma   90.00
#
_symmetry.space_group_name_H-M   'P 1'
#
loop_
_entity.id
_entity.type
_entity.pdbx_description
1 polymer ?
#
loop_
_entity_poly.entity_id
_entity_poly.type
_entity_poly.pdbx_seq_one_letter_code
_entity_poly.pdbx_strand_id
1 'polypeptide(L)'
;MTEAMELAYEERGSGPVLAFIHGFPLDRRMWIGQLSGLAKVRRCVAMDLRGHGLSSIDAKDPEFSMDLFADDVAKTLDAIGADKADIAGLSMGGYVLFSLWRRHPDRVRSLIFIDTKAEADSDEAKAGREKTAEAVSEQGMQPIYDSLGPKVVGSSPSIEVQDKLKQMMLDTAPEVAAADALAMRDRADSTADLPNITVPVLWLHGEEDALMPIDGARASAAKIPGAKFVAIPKGGHVAPMENPDATNAAITDFLKSL
;
A
#
# COMPACT_ATOMS: atom_id res chain seq x y z
N MET A 1 3.62 10.19 -22.24
CA MET A 1 3.00 9.70 -20.99
C MET A 1 2.94 8.19 -21.10
N THR A 2 3.43 7.48 -20.10
CA THR A 2 3.37 6.01 -20.05
C THR A 2 1.91 5.58 -19.92
N GLU A 3 1.46 4.64 -20.75
CA GLU A 3 0.07 4.15 -20.68
C GLU A 3 -0.15 3.26 -19.46
N ALA A 4 -1.39 3.28 -18.94
CA ALA A 4 -1.82 2.37 -17.90
C ALA A 4 -1.74 0.92 -18.38
N MET A 5 -1.36 -0.01 -17.49
CA MET A 5 -1.29 -1.44 -17.78
C MET A 5 -2.22 -2.23 -16.85
N GLU A 6 -2.57 -3.44 -17.28
CA GLU A 6 -3.18 -4.42 -16.40
C GLU A 6 -2.12 -5.03 -15.48
N LEU A 7 -2.38 -5.02 -14.18
CA LEU A 7 -1.48 -5.56 -13.18
C LEU A 7 -1.69 -7.05 -12.98
N ALA A 8 -0.62 -7.77 -12.68
CA ALA A 8 -0.73 -9.15 -12.21
C ALA A 8 -1.37 -9.16 -10.81
N TYR A 9 -2.21 -10.16 -10.55
CA TYR A 9 -2.90 -10.29 -9.28
C TYR A 9 -3.09 -11.74 -8.87
N GLU A 10 -3.38 -11.94 -7.59
CA GLU A 10 -3.91 -13.18 -7.03
C GLU A 10 -5.28 -12.90 -6.45
N GLU A 11 -6.26 -13.79 -6.71
CA GLU A 11 -7.60 -13.62 -6.16
C GLU A 11 -8.08 -14.84 -5.39
N ARG A 12 -8.91 -14.59 -4.37
CA ARG A 12 -9.59 -15.61 -3.59
C ARG A 12 -10.98 -15.14 -3.17
N GLY A 13 -11.92 -16.08 -3.12
CA GLY A 13 -13.29 -15.78 -2.71
C GLY A 13 -14.19 -15.36 -3.85
N SER A 14 -15.34 -14.76 -3.52
CA SER A 14 -16.36 -14.33 -4.48
C SER A 14 -17.17 -13.15 -3.94
N GLY A 15 -18.01 -12.55 -4.80
CA GLY A 15 -18.86 -11.41 -4.42
C GLY A 15 -18.21 -10.06 -4.71
N PRO A 16 -18.54 -9.00 -3.95
CA PRO A 16 -17.97 -7.68 -4.14
C PRO A 16 -16.44 -7.68 -3.98
N VAL A 17 -15.73 -6.94 -4.85
CA VAL A 17 -14.26 -6.91 -4.85
C VAL A 17 -13.74 -6.11 -3.66
N LEU A 18 -12.71 -6.67 -2.99
CA LEU A 18 -11.79 -6.02 -2.07
C LEU A 18 -10.39 -6.12 -2.65
N ALA A 19 -9.88 -5.01 -3.19
CA ALA A 19 -8.56 -4.93 -3.79
C ALA A 19 -7.51 -4.52 -2.73
N PHE A 20 -6.28 -5.05 -2.87
CA PHE A 20 -5.17 -4.79 -1.97
C PHE A 20 -3.96 -4.30 -2.76
N ILE A 21 -3.41 -3.15 -2.34
CA ILE A 21 -2.26 -2.48 -2.94
C ILE A 21 -1.11 -2.47 -1.93
N HIS A 22 0.02 -3.07 -2.31
CA HIS A 22 1.18 -3.22 -1.44
C HIS A 22 1.96 -1.91 -1.23
N GLY A 23 2.86 -1.92 -0.24
CA GLY A 23 3.82 -0.85 0.02
C GLY A 23 5.17 -1.08 -0.64
N PHE A 24 6.06 -0.09 -0.54
CA PHE A 24 7.43 -0.12 -1.01
C PHE A 24 8.36 -0.92 -0.05
N PRO A 25 9.30 -1.67 -0.55
CA PRO A 25 9.45 -2.30 -1.85
C PRO A 25 8.97 -3.76 -1.77
N LEU A 26 7.67 -3.93 -1.70
CA LEU A 26 7.04 -5.24 -1.49
C LEU A 26 6.26 -5.67 -2.74
N ASP A 27 5.47 -6.73 -2.62
CA ASP A 27 4.56 -7.22 -3.66
C ASP A 27 3.30 -7.86 -3.04
N ARG A 28 2.40 -8.40 -3.90
CA ARG A 28 1.12 -8.97 -3.46
C ARG A 28 1.24 -10.08 -2.42
N ARG A 29 2.42 -10.76 -2.31
CA ARG A 29 2.65 -11.84 -1.34
C ARG A 29 2.46 -11.40 0.11
N MET A 30 2.59 -10.10 0.40
CA MET A 30 2.32 -9.57 1.73
C MET A 30 0.86 -9.77 2.18
N TRP A 31 -0.07 -9.90 1.24
CA TRP A 31 -1.51 -9.97 1.49
C TRP A 31 -2.05 -11.40 1.66
N ILE A 32 -1.20 -12.43 1.71
CA ILE A 32 -1.65 -13.83 1.78
C ILE A 32 -2.54 -14.11 2.99
N GLY A 33 -2.30 -13.44 4.12
CA GLY A 33 -3.12 -13.51 5.32
C GLY A 33 -4.53 -12.93 5.11
N GLN A 34 -4.63 -11.82 4.39
CA GLN A 34 -5.89 -11.16 4.06
C GLN A 34 -6.66 -11.92 2.99
N LEU A 35 -5.97 -12.38 1.93
CA LEU A 35 -6.56 -13.23 0.89
C LEU A 35 -7.22 -14.47 1.50
N SER A 36 -6.56 -15.11 2.46
CA SER A 36 -7.08 -16.33 3.11
C SER A 36 -8.18 -16.02 4.12
N GLY A 37 -8.01 -14.98 4.94
CA GLY A 37 -8.92 -14.65 6.03
C GLY A 37 -10.23 -14.02 5.58
N LEU A 38 -10.21 -13.24 4.47
CA LEU A 38 -11.34 -12.46 3.99
C LEU A 38 -12.07 -13.08 2.79
N ALA A 39 -11.57 -14.19 2.22
CA ALA A 39 -12.17 -14.86 1.06
C ALA A 39 -13.63 -15.30 1.25
N LYS A 40 -14.07 -15.49 2.52
CA LYS A 40 -15.46 -15.86 2.83
C LYS A 40 -16.43 -14.67 2.79
N VAL A 41 -15.91 -13.44 2.80
CA VAL A 41 -16.73 -12.22 2.88
C VAL A 41 -16.60 -11.31 1.65
N ARG A 42 -15.55 -11.47 0.85
CA ARG A 42 -15.27 -10.68 -0.36
C ARG A 42 -14.52 -11.51 -1.42
N ARG A 43 -14.62 -11.07 -2.67
CA ARG A 43 -13.66 -11.41 -3.72
C ARG A 43 -12.40 -10.58 -3.46
N CYS A 44 -11.43 -11.15 -2.78
CA CYS A 44 -10.16 -10.51 -2.42
C CYS A 44 -9.20 -10.58 -3.62
N VAL A 45 -8.65 -9.44 -4.03
CA VAL A 45 -7.74 -9.31 -5.17
C VAL A 45 -6.49 -8.56 -4.72
N ALA A 46 -5.36 -9.24 -4.59
CA ALA A 46 -4.07 -8.62 -4.27
C ALA A 46 -3.28 -8.38 -5.54
N MET A 47 -2.92 -7.12 -5.82
CA MET A 47 -2.26 -6.69 -7.04
C MET A 47 -0.77 -6.47 -6.80
N ASP A 48 0.05 -6.81 -7.79
CA ASP A 48 1.44 -6.33 -7.89
C ASP A 48 1.43 -5.00 -8.64
N LEU A 49 1.92 -3.94 -8.03
CA LEU A 49 2.11 -2.67 -8.74
C LEU A 49 3.09 -2.85 -9.90
N ARG A 50 3.02 -1.97 -10.88
CA ARG A 50 3.91 -1.91 -12.04
C ARG A 50 5.38 -2.08 -11.62
N GLY A 51 6.09 -3.00 -12.26
CA GLY A 51 7.48 -3.34 -11.96
C GLY A 51 7.67 -4.36 -10.85
N HIS A 52 6.66 -4.61 -10.00
CA HIS A 52 6.75 -5.53 -8.87
C HIS A 52 6.22 -6.93 -9.20
N GLY A 53 6.72 -7.91 -8.46
CA GLY A 53 6.22 -9.28 -8.49
C GLY A 53 6.11 -9.82 -9.92
N LEU A 54 4.89 -10.12 -10.37
CA LEU A 54 4.61 -10.60 -11.74
C LEU A 54 4.15 -9.49 -12.71
N SER A 55 4.02 -8.23 -12.26
CA SER A 55 3.78 -7.05 -13.10
C SER A 55 5.07 -6.48 -13.67
N SER A 56 5.99 -7.34 -14.11
CA SER A 56 7.29 -6.94 -14.64
C SER A 56 7.17 -6.01 -15.85
N ILE A 57 8.14 -5.11 -16.00
CA ILE A 57 8.26 -4.20 -17.14
C ILE A 57 9.64 -4.35 -17.76
N ASP A 58 9.71 -4.18 -19.07
CA ASP A 58 10.98 -4.15 -19.80
C ASP A 58 11.42 -2.68 -19.98
N ALA A 59 11.93 -2.08 -18.90
CA ALA A 59 12.43 -0.71 -18.92
C ALA A 59 13.65 -0.60 -18.00
N LYS A 60 14.74 0.00 -18.53
CA LYS A 60 15.98 0.22 -17.76
C LYS A 60 15.87 1.40 -16.79
N ASP A 61 15.12 2.43 -17.19
CA ASP A 61 14.91 3.65 -16.42
C ASP A 61 13.39 3.94 -16.36
N PRO A 62 12.63 3.21 -15.53
CA PRO A 62 11.19 3.40 -15.47
C PRO A 62 10.84 4.72 -14.79
N GLU A 63 9.88 5.45 -15.37
CA GLU A 63 9.29 6.63 -14.75
C GLU A 63 7.96 6.23 -14.12
N PHE A 64 7.86 6.34 -12.79
CA PHE A 64 6.67 6.04 -12.02
C PHE A 64 6.07 7.29 -11.38
N SER A 65 4.79 7.21 -11.10
CA SER A 65 4.08 8.19 -10.27
C SER A 65 2.91 7.52 -9.55
N MET A 66 2.45 8.12 -8.47
CA MET A 66 1.25 7.64 -7.77
C MET A 66 0.02 7.69 -8.69
N ASP A 67 -0.02 8.65 -9.62
CA ASP A 67 -1.08 8.78 -10.61
C ASP A 67 -1.07 7.63 -11.62
N LEU A 68 0.11 7.25 -12.11
CA LEU A 68 0.24 6.10 -13.02
C LEU A 68 -0.15 4.79 -12.34
N PHE A 69 0.26 4.59 -11.08
CA PHE A 69 -0.16 3.43 -10.31
C PHE A 69 -1.69 3.40 -10.08
N ALA A 70 -2.31 4.55 -9.84
CA ALA A 70 -3.76 4.64 -9.71
C ALA A 70 -4.48 4.30 -11.02
N ASP A 71 -3.96 4.74 -12.17
CA ASP A 71 -4.50 4.40 -13.49
C ASP A 71 -4.37 2.90 -13.78
N ASP A 72 -3.25 2.26 -13.39
CA ASP A 72 -3.06 0.81 -13.50
C ASP A 72 -4.07 0.02 -12.66
N VAL A 73 -4.31 0.48 -11.41
CA VAL A 73 -5.32 -0.12 -10.54
C VAL A 73 -6.70 -0.01 -11.18
N ALA A 74 -7.09 1.16 -11.68
CA ALA A 74 -8.38 1.36 -12.35
C ALA A 74 -8.54 0.45 -13.57
N LYS A 75 -7.50 0.35 -14.41
CA LYS A 75 -7.48 -0.55 -15.57
C LYS A 75 -7.59 -2.03 -15.18
N THR A 76 -6.94 -2.42 -14.09
CA THR A 76 -7.02 -3.79 -13.59
C THR A 76 -8.42 -4.09 -13.05
N LEU A 77 -9.08 -3.14 -12.38
CA LEU A 77 -10.49 -3.28 -11.98
C LEU A 77 -11.41 -3.51 -13.19
N ASP A 78 -11.16 -2.83 -14.33
CA ASP A 78 -11.89 -3.08 -15.59
C ASP A 78 -11.67 -4.51 -16.08
N ALA A 79 -10.42 -4.96 -16.12
CA ALA A 79 -10.07 -6.28 -16.63
C ALA A 79 -10.70 -7.42 -15.82
N ILE A 80 -10.87 -7.24 -14.49
CA ILE A 80 -11.53 -8.24 -13.62
C ILE A 80 -13.04 -8.07 -13.54
N GLY A 81 -13.62 -7.12 -14.28
CA GLY A 81 -15.06 -6.87 -14.34
C GLY A 81 -15.63 -6.23 -13.07
N ALA A 82 -14.84 -5.39 -12.37
CA ALA A 82 -15.25 -4.71 -11.16
C ALA A 82 -15.54 -3.23 -11.43
N ASP A 83 -16.80 -2.83 -11.50
CA ASP A 83 -17.18 -1.42 -11.67
C ASP A 83 -16.69 -0.56 -10.49
N LYS A 84 -16.87 -1.07 -9.27
CA LYS A 84 -16.40 -0.45 -8.01
C LYS A 84 -15.81 -1.50 -7.07
N ALA A 85 -14.83 -1.08 -6.28
CA ALA A 85 -14.20 -1.94 -5.27
C ALA A 85 -14.06 -1.26 -3.92
N ASP A 86 -14.03 -2.06 -2.84
CA ASP A 86 -13.39 -1.69 -1.59
C ASP A 86 -11.90 -1.81 -1.83
N ILE A 87 -11.09 -0.80 -1.44
CA ILE A 87 -9.67 -0.80 -1.80
C ILE A 87 -8.83 -0.50 -0.57
N ALA A 88 -7.90 -1.41 -0.27
CA ALA A 88 -6.94 -1.32 0.82
C ALA A 88 -5.54 -1.03 0.28
N GLY A 89 -4.83 -0.08 0.90
CA GLY A 89 -3.46 0.25 0.51
C GLY A 89 -2.56 0.47 1.71
N LEU A 90 -1.42 -0.23 1.71
CA LEU A 90 -0.40 -0.11 2.75
C LEU A 90 0.67 0.90 2.33
N SER A 91 1.01 1.85 3.20
CA SER A 91 2.16 2.77 3.01
C SER A 91 2.12 3.48 1.66
N MET A 92 3.02 3.17 0.72
CA MET A 92 2.98 3.64 -0.67
C MET A 92 1.65 3.31 -1.35
N GLY A 93 1.07 2.12 -1.09
CA GLY A 93 -0.27 1.77 -1.55
C GLY A 93 -1.34 2.76 -1.07
N GLY A 94 -1.20 3.32 0.14
CA GLY A 94 -2.06 4.40 0.63
C GLY A 94 -1.90 5.69 -0.17
N TYR A 95 -0.68 6.03 -0.64
CA TYR A 95 -0.47 7.16 -1.54
C TYR A 95 -1.16 6.95 -2.88
N VAL A 96 -1.12 5.71 -3.39
CA VAL A 96 -1.87 5.33 -4.60
C VAL A 96 -3.37 5.48 -4.38
N LEU A 97 -3.91 5.15 -3.20
CA LEU A 97 -5.34 5.34 -2.89
C LEU A 97 -5.76 6.81 -2.94
N PHE A 98 -4.94 7.75 -2.46
CA PHE A 98 -5.24 9.17 -2.58
C PHE A 98 -5.28 9.62 -4.05
N SER A 99 -4.34 9.14 -4.86
CA SER A 99 -4.35 9.42 -6.29
C SER A 99 -5.55 8.78 -7.00
N LEU A 100 -5.89 7.56 -6.65
CA LEU A 100 -7.07 6.87 -7.18
C LEU A 100 -8.36 7.63 -6.83
N TRP A 101 -8.49 8.13 -5.60
CA TRP A 101 -9.63 8.96 -5.19
C TRP A 101 -9.77 10.23 -6.04
N ARG A 102 -8.66 10.92 -6.33
CA ARG A 102 -8.68 12.13 -7.17
C ARG A 102 -9.04 11.85 -8.63
N ARG A 103 -8.55 10.75 -9.17
CA ARG A 103 -8.60 10.44 -10.61
C ARG A 103 -9.79 9.57 -11.00
N HIS A 104 -10.17 8.64 -10.15
CA HIS A 104 -11.16 7.61 -10.41
C HIS A 104 -12.13 7.42 -9.23
N PRO A 105 -12.76 8.48 -8.70
CA PRO A 105 -13.62 8.39 -7.51
C PRO A 105 -14.83 7.48 -7.73
N ASP A 106 -15.29 7.35 -8.96
CA ASP A 106 -16.38 6.48 -9.38
C ASP A 106 -16.05 4.99 -9.30
N ARG A 107 -14.76 4.64 -9.21
CA ARG A 107 -14.28 3.25 -9.05
C ARG A 107 -14.17 2.83 -7.59
N VAL A 108 -14.32 3.76 -6.66
CA VAL A 108 -14.13 3.54 -5.23
C VAL A 108 -15.48 3.35 -4.54
N ARG A 109 -15.66 2.23 -3.82
CA ARG A 109 -16.78 1.99 -2.92
C ARG A 109 -16.45 2.37 -1.49
N SER A 110 -15.26 1.99 -1.01
CA SER A 110 -14.70 2.38 0.28
C SER A 110 -13.17 2.37 0.21
N LEU A 111 -12.51 3.09 1.12
CA LEU A 111 -11.04 3.14 1.23
C LEU A 111 -10.59 2.60 2.58
N ILE A 112 -9.52 1.81 2.55
CA ILE A 112 -8.87 1.26 3.73
C ILE A 112 -7.40 1.67 3.69
N PHE A 113 -7.05 2.73 4.41
CA PHE A 113 -5.67 3.19 4.56
C PHE A 113 -4.97 2.38 5.65
N ILE A 114 -3.77 1.88 5.37
CA ILE A 114 -3.01 1.03 6.30
C ILE A 114 -1.58 1.55 6.38
N ASP A 115 -1.12 1.85 7.61
CA ASP A 115 0.26 2.28 7.90
C ASP A 115 0.78 3.33 6.88
N THR A 116 0.00 4.40 6.68
CA THR A 116 0.23 5.43 5.67
C THR A 116 -0.01 6.84 6.23
N LYS A 117 0.26 7.86 5.43
CA LYS A 117 0.05 9.28 5.75
C LYS A 117 -0.46 10.06 4.54
N ALA A 118 -1.14 11.19 4.78
CA ALA A 118 -1.65 12.06 3.72
C ALA A 118 -0.63 13.12 3.26
N GLU A 119 0.27 13.52 4.14
CA GLU A 119 1.23 14.60 3.91
C GLU A 119 2.27 14.21 2.84
N ALA A 120 2.67 15.18 2.02
CA ALA A 120 3.85 15.07 1.16
C ALA A 120 5.12 14.86 2.00
N ASP A 121 6.20 14.43 1.37
CA ASP A 121 7.52 14.38 2.02
C ASP A 121 8.05 15.81 2.25
N SER A 122 8.66 16.04 3.43
CA SER A 122 9.47 17.24 3.70
C SER A 122 10.70 17.27 2.79
N ASP A 123 11.37 18.41 2.68
CA ASP A 123 12.59 18.54 1.87
C ASP A 123 13.68 17.54 2.32
N GLU A 124 13.79 17.28 3.63
CA GLU A 124 14.71 16.29 4.16
C GLU A 124 14.31 14.86 3.74
N ALA A 125 13.02 14.54 3.81
CA ALA A 125 12.51 13.23 3.38
C ALA A 125 12.67 13.04 1.87
N LYS A 126 12.47 14.08 1.05
CA LYS A 126 12.72 14.07 -0.40
C LYS A 126 14.18 13.79 -0.70
N ALA A 127 15.11 14.47 -0.03
CA ALA A 127 16.55 14.20 -0.16
C ALA A 127 16.89 12.77 0.27
N GLY A 128 16.21 12.23 1.27
CA GLY A 128 16.31 10.82 1.66
C GLY A 128 15.86 9.85 0.56
N ARG A 129 14.78 10.18 -0.18
CA ARG A 129 14.33 9.37 -1.33
C ARG A 129 15.33 9.36 -2.47
N GLU A 130 15.94 10.50 -2.76
CA GLU A 130 17.01 10.60 -3.78
C GLU A 130 18.20 9.72 -3.42
N LYS A 131 18.67 9.79 -2.17
CA LYS A 131 19.74 8.89 -1.68
C LYS A 131 19.36 7.41 -1.74
N THR A 132 18.09 7.10 -1.48
CA THR A 132 17.58 5.73 -1.62
C THR A 132 17.68 5.28 -3.08
N ALA A 133 17.22 6.12 -4.04
CA ALA A 133 17.28 5.81 -5.46
C ALA A 133 18.72 5.62 -5.95
N GLU A 134 19.65 6.48 -5.53
CA GLU A 134 21.08 6.34 -5.83
C GLU A 134 21.65 5.04 -5.25
N ALA A 135 21.41 4.77 -3.97
CA ALA A 135 21.95 3.60 -3.27
C ALA A 135 21.47 2.28 -3.90
N VAL A 136 20.18 2.15 -4.26
CA VAL A 136 19.70 0.91 -4.89
C VAL A 136 20.25 0.75 -6.30
N SER A 137 20.44 1.83 -7.05
CA SER A 137 21.01 1.79 -8.40
C SER A 137 22.49 1.35 -8.39
N GLU A 138 23.25 1.75 -7.37
CA GLU A 138 24.68 1.45 -7.28
C GLU A 138 24.97 0.11 -6.58
N GLN A 139 24.18 -0.25 -5.55
CA GLN A 139 24.51 -1.31 -4.61
C GLN A 139 23.44 -2.43 -4.55
N GLY A 140 22.34 -2.28 -5.30
CA GLY A 140 21.23 -3.22 -5.27
C GLY A 140 20.38 -3.10 -3.99
N MET A 141 19.55 -4.12 -3.73
CA MET A 141 18.53 -4.06 -2.68
C MET A 141 19.03 -4.39 -1.27
N GLN A 142 20.20 -5.01 -1.12
CA GLN A 142 20.70 -5.44 0.21
C GLN A 142 20.84 -4.28 1.20
N PRO A 143 21.45 -3.12 0.86
CA PRO A 143 21.56 -1.99 1.78
C PRO A 143 20.18 -1.42 2.22
N ILE A 144 19.20 -1.48 1.32
CA ILE A 144 17.83 -1.03 1.66
C ILE A 144 17.20 -1.99 2.67
N TYR A 145 17.31 -3.30 2.45
CA TYR A 145 16.84 -4.27 3.43
C TYR A 145 17.53 -4.07 4.79
N ASP A 146 18.87 -3.93 4.81
CA ASP A 146 19.62 -3.78 6.07
C ASP A 146 19.22 -2.51 6.86
N SER A 147 18.84 -1.42 6.16
CA SER A 147 18.46 -0.16 6.79
C SER A 147 16.96 -0.05 7.13
N LEU A 148 16.10 -0.61 6.28
CA LEU A 148 14.65 -0.47 6.37
C LEU A 148 13.99 -1.71 7.00
N GLY A 149 14.42 -2.91 6.65
CA GLY A 149 13.81 -4.18 7.08
C GLY A 149 13.57 -4.26 8.59
N PRO A 150 14.56 -3.95 9.45
CA PRO A 150 14.36 -3.96 10.90
C PRO A 150 13.39 -2.88 11.42
N LYS A 151 13.11 -1.83 10.65
CA LYS A 151 12.27 -0.70 11.06
C LYS A 151 10.81 -0.85 10.65
N VAL A 152 10.53 -1.73 9.66
CA VAL A 152 9.15 -1.94 9.19
C VAL A 152 8.39 -2.97 10.01
N VAL A 153 9.06 -3.68 10.91
CA VAL A 153 8.43 -4.64 11.82
C VAL A 153 8.36 -4.08 13.24
N GLY A 154 7.38 -4.56 14.00
CA GLY A 154 7.24 -4.24 15.42
C GLY A 154 8.32 -4.92 16.29
N SER A 155 8.14 -4.88 17.60
CA SER A 155 9.13 -5.36 18.59
C SER A 155 9.31 -6.87 18.65
N SER A 156 8.39 -7.66 18.09
CA SER A 156 8.37 -9.13 18.21
C SER A 156 7.85 -9.84 16.95
N PRO A 157 8.39 -9.55 15.76
CA PRO A 157 7.96 -10.20 14.53
C PRO A 157 8.32 -11.69 14.54
N SER A 158 7.47 -12.54 13.96
CA SER A 158 7.83 -13.95 13.76
C SER A 158 8.96 -14.09 12.73
N ILE A 159 9.72 -15.18 12.81
CA ILE A 159 10.77 -15.49 11.83
C ILE A 159 10.17 -15.58 10.41
N GLU A 160 8.98 -16.16 10.29
CA GLU A 160 8.29 -16.28 9.00
C GLU A 160 7.99 -14.91 8.37
N VAL A 161 7.54 -13.93 9.16
CA VAL A 161 7.30 -12.55 8.70
C VAL A 161 8.61 -11.91 8.25
N GLN A 162 9.69 -12.04 9.04
CA GLN A 162 10.99 -11.48 8.70
C GLN A 162 11.55 -12.07 7.41
N ASP A 163 11.48 -13.40 7.24
CA ASP A 163 11.99 -14.09 6.04
C ASP A 163 11.19 -13.70 4.79
N LYS A 164 9.87 -13.66 4.88
CA LYS A 164 9.00 -13.22 3.77
C LYS A 164 9.26 -11.77 3.39
N LEU A 165 9.37 -10.89 4.38
CA LEU A 165 9.68 -9.48 4.17
C LEU A 165 11.03 -9.32 3.45
N LYS A 166 12.07 -9.99 3.97
CA LYS A 166 13.40 -9.97 3.37
C LYS A 166 13.37 -10.43 1.93
N GLN A 167 12.69 -11.54 1.66
CA GLN A 167 12.60 -12.09 0.31
C GLN A 167 11.93 -11.12 -0.65
N MET A 168 10.75 -10.56 -0.30
CA MET A 168 10.06 -9.59 -1.14
C MET A 168 10.91 -8.36 -1.43
N MET A 169 11.56 -7.81 -0.38
CA MET A 169 12.42 -6.63 -0.55
C MET A 169 13.61 -6.90 -1.47
N LEU A 170 14.24 -8.09 -1.36
CA LEU A 170 15.40 -8.46 -2.18
C LEU A 170 15.01 -8.91 -3.60
N ASP A 171 13.79 -9.40 -3.81
CA ASP A 171 13.27 -9.79 -5.13
C ASP A 171 12.89 -8.57 -6.00
N THR A 172 12.68 -7.40 -5.41
CA THR A 172 12.37 -6.17 -6.16
C THR A 172 13.60 -5.73 -6.97
N ALA A 173 13.39 -5.43 -8.24
CA ALA A 173 14.47 -4.96 -9.12
C ALA A 173 14.97 -3.57 -8.66
N PRO A 174 16.29 -3.32 -8.60
CA PRO A 174 16.85 -2.05 -8.15
C PRO A 174 16.32 -0.83 -8.90
N GLU A 175 16.17 -0.93 -10.22
CA GLU A 175 15.62 0.14 -11.07
C GLU A 175 14.16 0.46 -10.73
N VAL A 176 13.36 -0.54 -10.35
CA VAL A 176 11.99 -0.38 -9.88
C VAL A 176 11.96 0.33 -8.52
N ALA A 177 12.78 -0.12 -7.59
CA ALA A 177 12.88 0.49 -6.27
C ALA A 177 13.37 1.95 -6.33
N ALA A 178 14.30 2.27 -7.25
CA ALA A 178 14.74 3.64 -7.50
C ALA A 178 13.59 4.51 -8.03
N ALA A 179 12.85 4.03 -9.03
CA ALA A 179 11.70 4.73 -9.58
C ALA A 179 10.58 4.95 -8.56
N ASP A 180 10.29 3.96 -7.70
CA ASP A 180 9.35 4.11 -6.59
C ASP A 180 9.77 5.20 -5.61
N ALA A 181 11.05 5.21 -5.23
CA ALA A 181 11.58 6.20 -4.31
C ALA A 181 11.37 7.62 -4.87
N LEU A 182 11.63 7.83 -6.18
CA LEU A 182 11.40 9.10 -6.85
C LEU A 182 9.91 9.42 -6.99
N ALA A 183 9.06 8.44 -7.31
CA ALA A 183 7.62 8.62 -7.36
C ALA A 183 7.03 9.02 -6.00
N MET A 184 7.52 8.42 -4.90
CA MET A 184 7.14 8.82 -3.54
C MET A 184 7.65 10.21 -3.17
N ARG A 185 8.85 10.60 -3.62
CA ARG A 185 9.41 11.95 -3.44
C ARG A 185 8.48 13.03 -4.04
N ASP A 186 7.99 12.74 -5.23
CA ASP A 186 7.26 13.72 -6.05
C ASP A 186 5.73 13.68 -5.84
N ARG A 187 5.25 12.80 -4.94
CA ARG A 187 3.81 12.68 -4.68
C ARG A 187 3.21 13.97 -4.16
N ALA A 188 1.99 14.24 -4.56
CA ALA A 188 1.22 15.37 -4.07
C ALA A 188 0.90 15.24 -2.56
N ASP A 189 0.78 16.38 -1.88
CA ASP A 189 0.19 16.46 -0.56
C ASP A 189 -1.32 16.22 -0.65
N SER A 190 -1.82 15.22 0.07
CA SER A 190 -3.23 14.81 0.07
C SER A 190 -4.00 15.31 1.29
N THR A 191 -3.40 16.18 2.11
CA THR A 191 -4.04 16.70 3.33
C THR A 191 -5.33 17.48 3.01
N ALA A 192 -5.34 18.21 1.90
CA ALA A 192 -6.51 18.97 1.45
C ALA A 192 -7.65 18.08 0.90
N ASP A 193 -7.35 16.85 0.53
CA ASP A 193 -8.33 15.88 0.03
C ASP A 193 -9.15 15.24 1.15
N LEU A 194 -8.57 15.12 2.36
CA LEU A 194 -9.16 14.38 3.48
C LEU A 194 -10.61 14.78 3.79
N PRO A 195 -10.97 16.10 3.92
CA PRO A 195 -12.35 16.50 4.16
C PRO A 195 -13.32 16.20 3.01
N ASN A 196 -12.78 15.95 1.81
CA ASN A 196 -13.54 15.75 0.58
C ASN A 196 -13.73 14.26 0.23
N ILE A 197 -13.19 13.34 1.02
CA ILE A 197 -13.44 11.91 0.86
C ILE A 197 -14.85 11.61 1.37
N THR A 198 -15.76 11.27 0.44
CA THR A 198 -17.19 11.08 0.72
C THR A 198 -17.62 9.62 0.81
N VAL A 199 -16.71 8.68 0.51
CA VAL A 199 -16.95 7.24 0.68
C VAL A 199 -16.57 6.80 2.09
N PRO A 200 -17.11 5.66 2.59
CA PRO A 200 -16.68 5.11 3.87
C PRO A 200 -15.18 4.85 3.93
N VAL A 201 -14.56 5.21 5.06
CA VAL A 201 -13.12 5.05 5.28
C VAL A 201 -12.84 4.26 6.56
N LEU A 202 -11.93 3.31 6.45
CA LEU A 202 -11.24 2.68 7.57
C LEU A 202 -9.76 3.08 7.51
N TRP A 203 -9.20 3.52 8.65
CA TRP A 203 -7.76 3.74 8.79
C TRP A 203 -7.22 2.76 9.83
N LEU A 204 -6.37 1.84 9.38
CA LEU A 204 -5.65 0.89 10.22
C LEU A 204 -4.22 1.37 10.43
N HIS A 205 -3.67 1.15 11.62
CA HIS A 205 -2.28 1.53 11.89
C HIS A 205 -1.67 0.64 12.96
N GLY A 206 -0.45 0.17 12.71
CA GLY A 206 0.31 -0.60 13.69
C GLY A 206 0.66 0.25 14.92
N GLU A 207 0.45 -0.27 16.13
CA GLU A 207 0.79 0.46 17.36
C GLU A 207 2.29 0.70 17.51
N GLU A 208 3.11 -0.14 16.89
CA GLU A 208 4.57 -0.12 16.96
C GLU A 208 5.22 0.36 15.65
N ASP A 209 4.47 1.04 14.77
CA ASP A 209 5.02 1.58 13.52
C ASP A 209 6.05 2.68 13.81
N ALA A 210 7.33 2.33 13.63
CA ALA A 210 8.45 3.23 13.85
C ALA A 210 8.71 4.19 12.66
N LEU A 211 8.17 3.90 11.47
CA LEU A 211 8.34 4.73 10.28
C LEU A 211 7.29 5.85 10.19
N MET A 212 6.07 5.53 10.59
CA MET A 212 4.94 6.46 10.56
C MET A 212 4.24 6.44 11.91
N PRO A 213 4.57 7.39 12.82
CA PRO A 213 3.98 7.43 14.15
C PRO A 213 2.45 7.49 14.10
N ILE A 214 1.79 6.66 14.91
CA ILE A 214 0.35 6.46 14.94
C ILE A 214 -0.46 7.73 15.17
N ASP A 215 0.08 8.71 15.87
CA ASP A 215 -0.62 9.98 16.17
C ASP A 215 -0.87 10.81 14.90
N GLY A 216 0.06 10.81 13.95
CA GLY A 216 -0.11 11.46 12.65
C GLY A 216 -1.23 10.80 11.83
N ALA A 217 -1.26 9.47 11.81
CA ALA A 217 -2.30 8.69 11.14
C ALA A 217 -3.68 8.96 11.76
N ARG A 218 -3.77 8.99 13.09
CA ARG A 218 -4.99 9.32 13.83
C ARG A 218 -5.49 10.74 13.53
N ALA A 219 -4.56 11.71 13.47
CA ALA A 219 -4.90 13.09 13.13
C ALA A 219 -5.38 13.24 11.68
N SER A 220 -4.83 12.47 10.75
CA SER A 220 -5.27 12.43 9.35
C SER A 220 -6.65 11.77 9.21
N ALA A 221 -6.86 10.63 9.84
CA ALA A 221 -8.17 9.95 9.86
C ALA A 221 -9.28 10.84 10.42
N ALA A 222 -8.99 11.61 11.48
CA ALA A 222 -9.97 12.52 12.10
C ALA A 222 -10.44 13.67 11.19
N LYS A 223 -9.71 13.97 10.11
CA LYS A 223 -10.10 14.98 9.10
C LYS A 223 -11.06 14.44 8.05
N ILE A 224 -11.23 13.10 7.95
CA ILE A 224 -12.13 12.47 6.99
C ILE A 224 -13.50 12.28 7.65
N PRO A 225 -14.59 12.81 7.08
CA PRO A 225 -15.93 12.67 7.66
C PRO A 225 -16.33 11.19 7.84
N GLY A 226 -16.64 10.80 9.06
CA GLY A 226 -17.10 9.43 9.37
C GLY A 226 -16.05 8.33 9.30
N ALA A 227 -14.77 8.65 9.12
CA ALA A 227 -13.72 7.65 9.10
C ALA A 227 -13.62 6.90 10.45
N LYS A 228 -13.41 5.60 10.35
CA LYS A 228 -13.09 4.74 11.51
C LYS A 228 -11.57 4.60 11.61
N PHE A 229 -11.04 4.69 12.82
CA PHE A 229 -9.61 4.44 13.08
C PHE A 229 -9.47 3.22 14.01
N VAL A 230 -8.60 2.28 13.64
CA VAL A 230 -8.29 1.09 14.45
C VAL A 230 -6.78 0.92 14.54
N ALA A 231 -6.26 0.86 15.77
CA ALA A 231 -4.87 0.49 16.03
C ALA A 231 -4.73 -1.04 16.00
N ILE A 232 -3.69 -1.54 15.35
CA ILE A 232 -3.40 -2.97 15.27
C ILE A 232 -2.35 -3.32 16.34
N PRO A 233 -2.72 -4.09 17.38
CA PRO A 233 -1.82 -4.39 18.48
C PRO A 233 -0.56 -5.13 18.02
N LYS A 234 0.59 -4.73 18.52
CA LYS A 234 1.90 -5.32 18.21
C LYS A 234 2.28 -5.30 16.73
N GLY A 235 1.58 -4.55 15.90
CA GLY A 235 1.92 -4.35 14.50
C GLY A 235 2.92 -3.20 14.34
N GLY A 236 3.97 -3.41 13.55
CA GLY A 236 4.82 -2.36 13.02
C GLY A 236 4.22 -1.77 11.74
N HIS A 237 5.08 -1.35 10.80
CA HIS A 237 4.69 -0.78 9.51
C HIS A 237 4.08 -1.80 8.53
N VAL A 238 4.26 -3.09 8.77
CA VAL A 238 3.64 -4.17 8.01
C VAL A 238 2.61 -4.92 8.87
N ALA A 239 1.81 -4.18 9.62
CA ALA A 239 0.82 -4.71 10.55
C ALA A 239 -0.07 -5.84 9.97
N PRO A 240 -0.50 -5.82 8.68
CA PRO A 240 -1.25 -6.93 8.08
C PRO A 240 -0.49 -8.26 8.02
N MET A 241 0.83 -8.22 7.95
CA MET A 241 1.67 -9.43 7.96
C MET A 241 1.93 -9.93 9.38
N GLU A 242 2.09 -9.01 10.33
CA GLU A 242 2.48 -9.31 11.70
C GLU A 242 1.28 -9.75 12.57
N ASN A 243 0.12 -9.13 12.35
CA ASN A 243 -1.13 -9.47 13.04
C ASN A 243 -2.30 -9.56 12.06
N PRO A 244 -2.30 -10.60 11.18
CA PRO A 244 -3.34 -10.77 10.17
C PRO A 244 -4.73 -10.96 10.76
N ASP A 245 -4.85 -11.59 11.93
CA ASP A 245 -6.14 -11.83 12.57
C ASP A 245 -6.80 -10.54 13.03
N ALA A 246 -6.08 -9.64 13.71
CA ALA A 246 -6.61 -8.35 14.14
C ALA A 246 -6.93 -7.47 12.93
N THR A 247 -6.07 -7.45 11.92
CA THR A 247 -6.29 -6.73 10.66
C THR A 247 -7.55 -7.22 9.94
N ASN A 248 -7.70 -8.54 9.79
CA ASN A 248 -8.86 -9.15 9.13
C ASN A 248 -10.15 -8.91 9.92
N ALA A 249 -10.12 -8.94 11.25
CA ALA A 249 -11.27 -8.64 12.10
C ALA A 249 -11.72 -7.20 11.90
N ALA A 250 -10.79 -6.23 11.94
CA ALA A 250 -11.11 -4.81 11.74
C ALA A 250 -11.70 -4.54 10.34
N ILE A 251 -11.11 -5.14 9.29
CA ILE A 251 -11.62 -5.03 7.91
C ILE A 251 -13.02 -5.68 7.81
N THR A 252 -13.21 -6.86 8.39
CA THR A 252 -14.52 -7.56 8.37
C THR A 252 -15.62 -6.72 9.03
N ASP A 253 -15.34 -6.15 10.19
CA ASP A 253 -16.32 -5.33 10.94
C ASP A 253 -16.62 -4.02 10.21
N PHE A 254 -15.63 -3.42 9.57
CA PHE A 254 -15.85 -2.28 8.69
C PHE A 254 -16.76 -2.64 7.51
N LEU A 255 -16.44 -3.71 6.78
CA LEU A 255 -17.19 -4.13 5.59
C LEU A 255 -18.63 -4.56 5.90
N LYS A 256 -18.91 -5.04 7.12
CA LYS A 256 -20.29 -5.33 7.58
C LYS A 256 -21.09 -4.07 7.91
N SER A 257 -20.44 -2.95 8.12
CA SER A 257 -21.08 -1.67 8.45
C SER A 257 -21.41 -0.80 7.23
N LEU A 258 -21.00 -1.25 6.02
CA LEU A 258 -21.34 -0.65 4.73
C LEU A 258 -22.70 -1.11 4.25
#